data_523408c3030a411a279646831e27d822
#
_entry.id   523408c3030a411a279646831e27d822
#
_cell.length_a   1.000
_cell.length_b   1.000
_cell.length_c   1.000
_cell.angle_alpha   90.00
_cell.angle_beta   90.00
_cell.angle_gamma   90.00
#
_symmetry.space_group_name_H-M   'P 1'
#
loop_
_entity.id
_entity.type
_entity.pdbx_description
1 polymer ?
#
loop_
_entity_poly.entity_id
_entity_poly.type
_entity_poly.pdbx_seq_one_letter_code
_entity_poly.pdbx_strand_id
1 'polypeptide(L)'
;ELGMTKKYGPFVIRYPKMSCPSEQKEFSLPVESGKGILLPCSEIVPNLCDPLLPSNTRSKILFVTTGGMYSEVLVATRSLALENVYSDIYSLRFIKPLDEKYFIELAAKYDGIVFVEDGIISGGISEYLSCLCAKNGITNFCVKAFSEKFYPNGTRAQICKLAQLSPEDIKKSALSLLKK
;
A
#
# COMPACT_ATOMS: atom_id res chain seq x y z
N GLU A 1 -21.32 -2.23 -8.61
CA GLU A 1 -22.17 -1.57 -9.64
C GLU A 1 -21.40 -1.36 -10.97
N LEU A 2 -20.17 -0.83 -10.99
CA LEU A 2 -19.40 -0.55 -12.21
C LEU A 2 -19.28 -1.78 -13.14
N GLY A 3 -18.97 -2.96 -12.60
CA GLY A 3 -18.84 -4.19 -13.37
C GLY A 3 -20.16 -4.74 -13.91
N MET A 4 -21.28 -4.34 -13.33
CA MET A 4 -22.62 -4.82 -13.71
C MET A 4 -23.27 -3.96 -14.80
N THR A 5 -22.74 -2.78 -15.08
CA THR A 5 -23.35 -1.82 -16.02
C THR A 5 -23.13 -2.17 -17.49
N LYS A 6 -22.38 -3.25 -17.80
CA LYS A 6 -22.00 -3.66 -19.17
C LYS A 6 -21.32 -2.56 -20.03
N LYS A 7 -20.98 -1.44 -19.41
CA LYS A 7 -20.45 -0.26 -20.10
C LYS A 7 -18.96 -0.40 -20.45
N TYR A 8 -18.23 -1.26 -19.71
CA TYR A 8 -16.78 -1.32 -19.75
C TYR A 8 -16.21 -2.66 -20.24
N GLY A 9 -17.04 -3.55 -20.80
CA GLY A 9 -16.60 -4.87 -21.26
C GLY A 9 -16.29 -5.85 -20.12
N PRO A 10 -15.40 -6.84 -20.32
CA PRO A 10 -15.06 -7.82 -19.29
C PRO A 10 -14.49 -7.15 -18.02
N PHE A 11 -14.98 -7.57 -16.86
CA PHE A 11 -14.60 -7.01 -15.57
C PHE A 11 -14.13 -8.12 -14.62
N VAL A 12 -12.93 -8.00 -14.06
CA VAL A 12 -12.36 -8.96 -13.11
C VAL A 12 -12.23 -8.31 -11.74
N ILE A 13 -12.78 -8.96 -10.71
CA ILE A 13 -12.68 -8.52 -9.33
C ILE A 13 -11.76 -9.48 -8.58
N ARG A 14 -10.69 -8.95 -7.97
CA ARG A 14 -9.86 -9.67 -7.01
C ARG A 14 -10.30 -9.32 -5.58
N TYR A 15 -10.49 -10.33 -4.77
CA TYR A 15 -10.78 -10.16 -3.34
C TYR A 15 -10.10 -11.27 -2.53
N PRO A 16 -9.63 -10.98 -1.29
CA PRO A 16 -9.02 -12.00 -0.44
C PRO A 16 -10.09 -12.94 0.13
N LYS A 17 -9.73 -14.21 0.34
CA LYS A 17 -10.55 -15.18 1.07
C LYS A 17 -10.36 -14.97 2.58
N MET A 18 -10.90 -13.89 3.11
CA MET A 18 -10.85 -13.54 4.53
C MET A 18 -12.08 -12.72 4.92
N SER A 19 -12.32 -12.57 6.21
CA SER A 19 -13.36 -11.67 6.69
C SER A 19 -13.09 -10.24 6.24
N CYS A 20 -14.13 -9.54 5.76
CA CYS A 20 -13.99 -8.12 5.46
C CYS A 20 -13.67 -7.36 6.74
N PRO A 21 -12.73 -6.42 6.72
CA PRO A 21 -12.56 -5.47 7.80
C PRO A 21 -13.84 -4.63 7.96
N SER A 22 -14.04 -4.05 9.14
CA SER A 22 -15.13 -3.10 9.35
C SER A 22 -15.07 -1.98 8.30
N GLU A 23 -16.25 -1.61 7.79
CA GLU A 23 -16.36 -0.54 6.79
C GLU A 23 -15.69 0.73 7.29
N GLN A 24 -14.79 1.28 6.47
CA GLN A 24 -14.16 2.57 6.72
C GLN A 24 -14.77 3.58 5.74
N LYS A 25 -15.08 4.78 6.21
CA LYS A 25 -15.73 5.83 5.40
C LYS A 25 -14.95 6.15 4.12
N GLU A 26 -13.63 6.06 4.17
CA GLU A 26 -12.74 6.33 3.04
C GLU A 26 -12.99 5.39 1.87
N PHE A 27 -13.42 4.14 2.13
CA PHE A 27 -13.73 3.18 1.07
C PHE A 27 -15.10 3.44 0.40
N SER A 28 -15.92 4.32 0.93
CA SER A 28 -17.16 4.77 0.29
C SER A 28 -16.98 5.92 -0.70
N LEU A 29 -15.76 6.48 -0.82
CA LEU A 29 -15.46 7.53 -1.79
C LEU A 29 -15.76 7.11 -3.22
N PRO A 30 -16.18 8.06 -4.09
CA PRO A 30 -16.44 7.79 -5.49
C PRO A 30 -15.31 7.02 -6.18
N VAL A 31 -15.66 6.09 -7.05
CA VAL A 31 -14.69 5.30 -7.78
C VAL A 31 -14.29 6.05 -9.04
N GLU A 32 -13.01 6.48 -9.09
CA GLU A 32 -12.39 7.04 -10.28
C GLU A 32 -11.58 5.97 -10.99
N SER A 33 -11.75 5.86 -12.31
CA SER A 33 -11.06 4.84 -13.10
C SER A 33 -9.54 5.01 -13.00
N GLY A 34 -8.86 3.92 -12.69
CA GLY A 34 -7.40 3.86 -12.59
C GLY A 34 -6.81 4.42 -11.30
N LYS A 35 -7.63 5.01 -10.41
CA LYS A 35 -7.14 5.57 -9.14
C LYS A 35 -7.48 4.68 -7.96
N GLY A 36 -6.56 4.66 -6.98
CA GLY A 36 -6.76 4.10 -5.66
C GLY A 36 -7.30 5.11 -4.67
N ILE A 37 -7.25 4.77 -3.39
CA ILE A 37 -7.59 5.67 -2.28
C ILE A 37 -6.31 6.04 -1.54
N LEU A 38 -6.09 7.32 -1.35
CA LEU A 38 -5.06 7.83 -0.46
C LEU A 38 -5.67 8.04 0.93
N LEU A 39 -5.04 7.43 1.93
CA LEU A 39 -5.38 7.54 3.34
C LEU A 39 -4.21 8.24 4.04
N PRO A 40 -4.35 9.53 4.37
CA PRO A 40 -3.32 10.27 5.10
C PRO A 40 -3.11 9.72 6.50
N CYS A 41 -1.89 9.79 7.01
CA CYS A 41 -1.56 9.41 8.39
C CYS A 41 -2.43 10.13 9.43
N SER A 42 -2.76 11.39 9.18
CA SER A 42 -3.63 12.19 10.05
C SER A 42 -5.04 11.61 10.20
N GLU A 43 -5.55 10.90 9.22
CA GLU A 43 -6.84 10.21 9.30
C GLU A 43 -6.71 8.84 9.97
N ILE A 44 -5.55 8.17 9.82
CA ILE A 44 -5.27 6.84 10.39
C ILE A 44 -5.00 6.93 11.91
N VAL A 45 -4.27 7.96 12.32
CA VAL A 45 -3.82 8.18 13.72
C VAL A 45 -3.96 9.66 14.11
N PRO A 46 -5.18 10.19 14.16
CA PRO A 46 -5.42 11.63 14.36
C PRO A 46 -4.82 12.18 15.66
N ASN A 47 -4.72 11.35 16.69
CA ASN A 47 -4.19 11.75 18.00
C ASN A 47 -2.64 11.80 18.06
N LEU A 48 -1.94 11.25 17.07
CA LEU A 48 -0.48 11.19 17.03
C LEU A 48 0.12 12.11 15.95
N CYS A 49 -0.68 12.49 14.98
CA CYS A 49 -0.25 13.43 13.94
C CYS A 49 -0.58 14.85 14.38
N ASP A 50 0.41 15.54 14.99
CA ASP A 50 0.26 16.96 15.31
C ASP A 50 0.21 17.78 14.00
N PRO A 51 -0.92 18.42 13.66
CA PRO A 51 -1.06 19.23 12.45
C PRO A 51 -0.18 20.49 12.47
N LEU A 52 0.34 20.90 13.64
CA LEU A 52 1.17 22.09 13.80
C LEU A 52 2.65 21.83 13.52
N LEU A 53 3.09 20.57 13.43
CA LEU A 53 4.48 20.29 13.06
C LEU A 53 4.74 20.63 11.59
N PRO A 54 5.81 21.39 11.32
CA PRO A 54 6.17 21.74 9.93
C PRO A 54 6.30 20.49 9.05
N SER A 55 5.73 20.54 7.86
CA SER A 55 5.74 19.41 6.90
C SER A 55 7.16 18.95 6.51
N ASN A 56 8.17 19.81 6.65
CA ASN A 56 9.56 19.55 6.34
C ASN A 56 10.33 18.78 7.43
N THR A 57 9.74 18.55 8.61
CA THR A 57 10.36 17.76 9.69
C THR A 57 9.90 16.30 9.72
N ARG A 58 9.02 15.90 8.81
CA ARG A 58 8.43 14.55 8.77
C ARG A 58 8.98 13.78 7.58
N SER A 59 9.62 12.66 7.88
CA SER A 59 9.90 11.66 6.83
C SER A 59 8.59 11.13 6.29
N LYS A 60 8.41 11.20 4.98
CA LYS A 60 7.17 10.78 4.32
C LYS A 60 7.38 9.44 3.65
N ILE A 61 6.74 8.43 4.20
CA ILE A 61 6.66 7.09 3.60
C ILE A 61 5.28 6.92 2.96
N LEU A 62 5.26 6.44 1.72
CA LEU A 62 4.05 5.97 1.07
C LEU A 62 4.03 4.44 1.08
N PHE A 63 3.02 3.87 1.74
CA PHE A 63 2.67 2.49 1.52
C PHE A 63 1.72 2.37 0.34
N VAL A 64 2.08 1.56 -0.65
CA VAL A 64 1.20 1.24 -1.79
C VAL A 64 0.77 -0.21 -1.63
N THR A 65 -0.52 -0.46 -1.45
CA THR A 65 -1.00 -1.80 -1.09
C THR A 65 -2.20 -2.25 -1.92
N THR A 66 -2.30 -3.56 -2.11
CA THR A 66 -3.54 -4.21 -2.54
C THR A 66 -4.44 -4.47 -1.32
N GLY A 67 -5.75 -4.62 -1.54
CA GLY A 67 -6.73 -4.78 -0.47
C GLY A 67 -6.40 -5.92 0.51
N GLY A 68 -5.79 -7.00 0.02
CA GLY A 68 -5.43 -8.16 0.84
C GLY A 68 -4.39 -7.88 1.92
N MET A 69 -3.54 -6.85 1.74
CA MET A 69 -2.49 -6.47 2.70
C MET A 69 -2.80 -5.19 3.48
N TYR A 70 -3.97 -4.62 3.29
CA TYR A 70 -4.35 -3.36 3.93
C TYR A 70 -4.27 -3.41 5.46
N SER A 71 -4.75 -4.48 6.07
CA SER A 71 -4.77 -4.62 7.54
C SER A 71 -3.36 -4.65 8.13
N GLU A 72 -2.43 -5.36 7.51
CA GLU A 72 -1.03 -5.44 7.93
C GLU A 72 -0.33 -4.08 7.80
N VAL A 73 -0.58 -3.39 6.69
CA VAL A 73 -0.05 -2.04 6.44
C VAL A 73 -0.61 -1.03 7.44
N LEU A 74 -1.90 -1.11 7.75
CA LEU A 74 -2.55 -0.24 8.74
C LEU A 74 -1.91 -0.37 10.13
N VAL A 75 -1.63 -1.61 10.56
CA VAL A 75 -0.93 -1.86 11.84
C VAL A 75 0.51 -1.32 11.80
N ALA A 76 1.22 -1.52 10.67
CA ALA A 76 2.57 -0.99 10.50
C ALA A 76 2.60 0.55 10.55
N THR A 77 1.66 1.22 9.87
CA THR A 77 1.49 2.69 9.89
C THR A 77 1.27 3.23 11.30
N ARG A 78 0.37 2.60 12.05
CA ARG A 78 0.13 2.97 13.46
C ARG A 78 1.37 2.79 14.33
N SER A 79 2.10 1.70 14.13
CA SER A 79 3.34 1.44 14.88
C SER A 79 4.46 2.42 14.52
N LEU A 80 4.58 2.86 13.26
CA LEU A 80 5.52 3.89 12.83
C LEU A 80 5.20 5.25 13.45
N ALA A 81 3.92 5.62 13.50
CA ALA A 81 3.48 6.88 14.09
C ALA A 81 3.86 7.00 15.58
N LEU A 82 3.86 5.89 16.34
CA LEU A 82 4.35 5.86 17.73
C LEU A 82 5.85 6.17 17.84
N GLU A 83 6.60 6.00 16.75
CA GLU A 83 8.03 6.35 16.66
C GLU A 83 8.26 7.69 15.95
N ASN A 84 7.21 8.51 15.80
CA ASN A 84 7.22 9.79 15.08
C ASN A 84 7.60 9.65 13.58
N VAL A 85 7.38 8.49 12.99
CA VAL A 85 7.53 8.26 11.55
C VAL A 85 6.15 8.21 10.92
N TYR A 86 5.84 9.21 10.10
CA TYR A 86 4.52 9.34 9.49
C TYR A 86 4.50 8.74 8.09
N SER A 87 3.45 7.98 7.82
CA SER A 87 3.28 7.28 6.55
C SER A 87 1.83 7.31 6.10
N ASP A 88 1.61 7.57 4.82
CA ASP A 88 0.31 7.51 4.19
C ASP A 88 0.12 6.14 3.52
N ILE A 89 -1.13 5.75 3.29
CA ILE A 89 -1.47 4.50 2.63
C ILE A 89 -2.19 4.82 1.31
N TYR A 90 -1.66 4.34 0.20
CA TYR A 90 -2.35 4.33 -1.09
C TYR A 90 -2.88 2.92 -1.37
N SER A 91 -4.18 2.74 -1.16
CA SER A 91 -4.86 1.47 -1.40
C SER A 91 -5.29 1.40 -2.87
N LEU A 92 -4.71 0.47 -3.61
CA LEU A 92 -5.04 0.24 -5.02
C LEU A 92 -6.46 -0.30 -5.16
N ARG A 93 -7.30 0.39 -5.90
CA ARG A 93 -8.63 -0.07 -6.34
C ARG A 93 -8.59 -0.73 -7.72
N PHE A 94 -7.65 -0.31 -8.54
CA PHE A 94 -7.46 -0.81 -9.89
C PHE A 94 -6.05 -1.38 -10.05
N ILE A 95 -5.98 -2.60 -10.57
CA ILE A 95 -4.74 -3.17 -11.10
C ILE A 95 -4.58 -2.73 -12.56
N LYS A 96 -5.72 -2.72 -13.30
CA LYS A 96 -5.81 -2.29 -14.69
C LYS A 96 -7.24 -1.84 -14.99
N PRO A 97 -7.44 -0.64 -15.59
CA PRO A 97 -6.40 0.35 -15.90
C PRO A 97 -5.77 0.96 -14.65
N LEU A 98 -4.59 1.57 -14.80
CA LEU A 98 -3.94 2.41 -13.80
C LEU A 98 -3.76 3.82 -14.37
N ASP A 99 -4.07 4.85 -13.60
CA ASP A 99 -3.70 6.23 -13.90
C ASP A 99 -2.25 6.46 -13.49
N GLU A 100 -1.33 6.12 -14.42
CA GLU A 100 0.12 6.17 -14.18
C GLU A 100 0.60 7.59 -13.86
N LYS A 101 0.06 8.58 -14.56
CA LYS A 101 0.43 9.98 -14.36
C LYS A 101 0.09 10.42 -12.94
N TYR A 102 -1.16 10.19 -12.52
CA TYR A 102 -1.61 10.49 -11.16
C TYR A 102 -0.77 9.76 -10.11
N PHE A 103 -0.48 8.47 -10.36
CA PHE A 103 0.32 7.67 -9.43
C PHE A 103 1.74 8.22 -9.26
N ILE A 104 2.43 8.59 -10.35
CA ILE A 104 3.78 9.15 -10.29
C ILE A 104 3.78 10.54 -9.63
N GLU A 105 2.82 11.40 -9.94
CA GLU A 105 2.67 12.71 -9.29
C GLU A 105 2.42 12.58 -7.77
N LEU A 106 1.71 11.53 -7.36
CA LEU A 106 1.53 11.22 -5.95
C LEU A 106 2.82 10.70 -5.33
N ALA A 107 3.43 9.67 -5.93
CA ALA A 107 4.61 8.98 -5.44
C ALA A 107 5.83 9.93 -5.26
N ALA A 108 5.98 10.89 -6.15
CA ALA A 108 7.06 11.89 -6.11
C ALA A 108 7.03 12.81 -4.87
N LYS A 109 5.95 12.81 -4.09
CA LYS A 109 5.82 13.63 -2.86
C LYS A 109 6.41 12.96 -1.62
N TYR A 110 6.89 11.72 -1.73
CA TYR A 110 7.34 10.92 -0.61
C TYR A 110 8.84 10.62 -0.69
N ASP A 111 9.46 10.53 0.48
CA ASP A 111 10.90 10.24 0.60
C ASP A 111 11.21 8.75 0.37
N GLY A 112 10.23 7.87 0.59
CA GLY A 112 10.35 6.43 0.34
C GLY A 112 9.01 5.77 0.09
N ILE A 113 9.02 4.68 -0.69
CA ILE A 113 7.82 3.93 -1.06
C ILE A 113 7.98 2.47 -0.68
N VAL A 114 7.01 1.92 0.01
CA VAL A 114 6.94 0.48 0.29
C VAL A 114 5.73 -0.10 -0.44
N PHE A 115 5.99 -0.90 -1.46
CA PHE A 115 4.96 -1.67 -2.13
C PHE A 115 4.67 -2.93 -1.33
N VAL A 116 3.39 -3.18 -1.00
CA VAL A 116 2.97 -4.34 -0.21
C VAL A 116 1.80 -5.02 -0.89
N GLU A 117 2.01 -6.27 -1.34
CA GLU A 117 0.96 -7.04 -2.00
C GLU A 117 0.90 -8.48 -1.53
N ASP A 118 -0.26 -9.09 -1.68
CA ASP A 118 -0.53 -10.50 -1.42
C ASP A 118 -0.36 -11.38 -2.68
N GLY A 119 0.35 -10.85 -3.68
CA GLY A 119 0.81 -11.57 -4.86
C GLY A 119 2.26 -12.03 -4.72
N ILE A 120 2.78 -12.66 -5.77
CA ILE A 120 4.20 -12.99 -5.90
C ILE A 120 4.98 -11.78 -6.44
N ILE A 121 6.29 -11.73 -6.15
CA ILE A 121 7.15 -10.63 -6.59
C ILE A 121 7.17 -10.52 -8.12
N SER A 122 7.47 -11.64 -8.81
CA SER A 122 7.53 -11.66 -10.27
C SER A 122 6.13 -11.66 -10.89
N GLY A 123 5.86 -10.70 -11.76
CA GLY A 123 4.55 -10.52 -12.40
C GLY A 123 3.49 -9.89 -11.50
N GLY A 124 3.82 -9.51 -10.25
CA GLY A 124 2.94 -8.77 -9.37
C GLY A 124 2.79 -7.30 -9.77
N ILE A 125 1.76 -6.63 -9.24
CA ILE A 125 1.55 -5.20 -9.50
C ILE A 125 2.69 -4.34 -8.95
N SER A 126 3.33 -4.77 -7.87
CA SER A 126 4.46 -4.07 -7.26
C SER A 126 5.68 -4.04 -8.17
N GLU A 127 5.93 -5.08 -8.95
CA GLU A 127 7.01 -5.10 -9.95
C GLU A 127 6.75 -4.03 -11.03
N TYR A 128 5.53 -3.98 -11.56
CA TYR A 128 5.16 -2.97 -12.53
C TYR A 128 5.30 -1.55 -11.98
N LEU A 129 4.78 -1.29 -10.78
CA LEU A 129 4.81 0.04 -10.15
C LEU A 129 6.24 0.47 -9.79
N SER A 130 7.07 -0.46 -9.32
CA SER A 130 8.49 -0.16 -9.04
C SER A 130 9.27 0.18 -10.29
N CYS A 131 9.01 -0.53 -11.39
CA CYS A 131 9.60 -0.23 -12.69
C CYS A 131 9.12 1.16 -13.21
N LEU A 132 7.84 1.47 -13.05
CA LEU A 132 7.27 2.77 -13.40
C LEU A 132 7.90 3.91 -12.58
N CYS A 133 8.07 3.73 -11.27
CA CYS A 133 8.78 4.66 -10.40
C CYS A 133 10.23 4.89 -10.86
N ALA A 134 10.97 3.81 -11.08
CA ALA A 134 12.38 3.89 -11.51
C ALA A 134 12.54 4.65 -12.84
N LYS A 135 11.66 4.41 -13.82
CA LYS A 135 11.63 5.13 -15.09
C LYS A 135 11.39 6.64 -14.95
N ASN A 136 10.74 7.04 -13.86
CA ASN A 136 10.45 8.44 -13.54
C ASN A 136 11.39 9.04 -12.47
N GLY A 137 12.54 8.40 -12.22
CA GLY A 137 13.56 8.89 -11.31
C GLY A 137 13.27 8.71 -9.82
N ILE A 138 12.19 7.98 -9.46
CA ILE A 138 11.87 7.63 -8.08
C ILE A 138 12.55 6.29 -7.77
N THR A 139 13.64 6.32 -7.01
CA THR A 139 14.51 5.15 -6.78
C THR A 139 14.51 4.64 -5.34
N ASN A 140 14.02 5.43 -4.38
CA ASN A 140 13.96 5.01 -2.97
C ASN A 140 12.67 4.25 -2.68
N PHE A 141 12.65 2.97 -3.02
CA PHE A 141 11.52 2.09 -2.75
C PHE A 141 11.96 0.67 -2.41
N CYS A 142 11.05 -0.11 -1.83
CA CYS A 142 11.19 -1.55 -1.67
C CYS A 142 9.87 -2.27 -1.94
N VAL A 143 9.96 -3.54 -2.30
CA VAL A 143 8.82 -4.42 -2.57
C VAL A 143 8.70 -5.49 -1.49
N LYS A 144 7.50 -5.65 -0.96
CA LYS A 144 7.10 -6.67 0.01
C LYS A 144 5.97 -7.48 -0.61
N ALA A 145 6.30 -8.68 -1.10
CA ALA A 145 5.39 -9.62 -1.74
C ALA A 145 5.86 -11.04 -1.45
N PHE A 146 5.07 -12.04 -1.79
CA PHE A 146 5.47 -13.43 -1.65
C PHE A 146 6.60 -13.77 -2.63
N SER A 147 7.60 -14.51 -2.15
CA SER A 147 8.64 -15.06 -3.03
C SER A 147 8.09 -16.24 -3.83
N GLU A 148 8.74 -16.56 -4.95
CA GLU A 148 8.40 -17.69 -5.84
C GLU A 148 8.75 -19.04 -5.20
N LYS A 149 8.00 -19.43 -4.18
CA LYS A 149 8.13 -20.72 -3.52
C LYS A 149 6.78 -21.17 -2.97
N PHE A 150 6.64 -22.47 -2.76
CA PHE A 150 5.52 -23.01 -2.00
C PHE A 150 5.71 -22.76 -0.50
N TYR A 151 4.70 -22.19 0.12
CA TYR A 151 4.66 -22.03 1.57
C TYR A 151 3.95 -23.22 2.21
N PRO A 152 4.34 -23.63 3.42
CA PRO A 152 3.65 -24.70 4.13
C PRO A 152 2.21 -24.31 4.47
N ASN A 153 1.37 -25.30 4.74
CA ASN A 153 0.02 -25.04 5.23
C ASN A 153 0.07 -24.32 6.58
N GLY A 154 -0.78 -23.32 6.73
CA GLY A 154 -0.82 -22.52 7.95
C GLY A 154 -1.90 -21.44 7.88
N THR A 155 -2.09 -20.74 9.00
CA THR A 155 -2.93 -19.55 9.04
C THR A 155 -2.27 -18.42 8.21
N ARG A 156 -3.10 -17.44 7.76
CA ARG A 156 -2.58 -16.26 7.06
C ARG A 156 -1.45 -15.59 7.84
N ALA A 157 -1.63 -15.39 9.15
CA ALA A 157 -0.62 -14.74 9.99
C ALA A 157 0.72 -15.50 10.00
N GLN A 158 0.68 -16.85 10.09
CA GLN A 158 1.88 -17.67 10.03
C GLN A 158 2.58 -17.56 8.67
N ILE A 159 1.81 -17.60 7.59
CA ILE A 159 2.36 -17.51 6.23
C ILE A 159 2.93 -16.11 5.97
N CYS A 160 2.23 -15.05 6.36
CA CYS A 160 2.76 -13.68 6.26
C CYS A 160 4.06 -13.50 7.06
N LYS A 161 4.15 -14.09 8.26
CA LYS A 161 5.39 -14.06 9.05
C LYS A 161 6.54 -14.79 8.35
N LEU A 162 6.29 -15.97 7.79
CA LEU A 162 7.29 -16.74 7.02
C LEU A 162 7.73 -16.01 5.74
N ALA A 163 6.83 -15.25 5.13
CA ALA A 163 7.08 -14.46 3.94
C ALA A 163 7.68 -13.07 4.25
N GLN A 164 7.90 -12.76 5.53
CA GLN A 164 8.34 -11.42 5.98
C GLN A 164 7.36 -10.30 5.54
N LEU A 165 6.07 -10.60 5.61
CA LEU A 165 4.96 -9.70 5.30
C LEU A 165 4.14 -9.37 6.56
N SER A 166 4.69 -9.65 7.75
CA SER A 166 4.07 -9.21 9.00
C SER A 166 4.12 -7.68 9.13
N PRO A 167 3.25 -7.06 9.96
CA PRO A 167 3.32 -5.62 10.22
C PRO A 167 4.69 -5.15 10.68
N GLU A 168 5.40 -5.95 11.48
CA GLU A 168 6.75 -5.67 11.96
C GLU A 168 7.77 -5.66 10.82
N ASP A 169 7.66 -6.61 9.87
CA ASP A 169 8.55 -6.70 8.73
C ASP A 169 8.31 -5.55 7.74
N ILE A 170 7.05 -5.17 7.53
CA ILE A 170 6.65 -4.02 6.72
C ILE A 170 7.21 -2.73 7.33
N LYS A 171 7.05 -2.55 8.65
CA LYS A 171 7.62 -1.42 9.41
C LYS A 171 9.14 -1.34 9.26
N LYS A 172 9.85 -2.45 9.46
CA LYS A 172 11.32 -2.50 9.30
C LYS A 172 11.75 -2.07 7.91
N SER A 173 11.02 -2.48 6.88
CA SER A 173 11.30 -2.09 5.50
C SER A 173 11.14 -0.58 5.30
N ALA A 174 10.09 0.03 5.84
CA ALA A 174 9.90 1.47 5.81
C ALA A 174 11.04 2.23 6.51
N LEU A 175 11.43 1.80 7.71
CA LEU A 175 12.53 2.42 8.45
C LEU A 175 13.87 2.29 7.73
N SER A 176 14.09 1.22 6.96
CA SER A 176 15.32 1.05 6.18
C SER A 176 15.48 2.06 5.04
N LEU A 177 14.37 2.54 4.49
CA LEU A 177 14.38 3.57 3.43
C LEU A 177 14.75 4.95 3.95
N LEU A 178 14.59 5.20 5.25
CA LEU A 178 14.89 6.50 5.89
C LEU A 178 16.33 6.61 6.39
N LYS A 179 17.10 5.51 6.36
CA LYS A 179 18.49 5.46 6.84
C LYS A 179 19.54 5.76 5.76
N LYS A 180 19.08 6.15 4.57
CA LYS A 180 19.98 6.45 3.43
C LYS A 180 20.42 7.90 3.40
#